data_e8896bac7c0e6ab49d1b87e2ef129a08
#
_entry.id   e8896bac7c0e6ab49d1b87e2ef129a08
#
_cell.length_a   1.000
_cell.length_b   1.000
_cell.length_c   1.000
_cell.angle_alpha   90.00
_cell.angle_beta   90.00
_cell.angle_gamma   90.00
#
_symmetry.space_group_name_H-M   'P 1'
#
loop_
_entity.id
_entity.type
_entity.pdbx_description
1 polymer ?
#
loop_
_entity_poly.entity_id
_entity_poly.type
_entity_poly.pdbx_seq_one_letter_code
_entity_poly.pdbx_strand_id
1 'polypeptide(L)'
;YLFNGESLKLITRDHSFVEELVRSGVITREQAETHPQRNILMRAVGTSPFIKADTGIVEWKDGDIIMLCSDGLHGSMNIRLAEEILSSESNLLTACDRLTDAALAAGSSDNVTVVLVKNAGGIGA
;
A
#
# COMPACT_ATOMS: atom_id res chain seq x y z
N TYR A 1 -2.30 0.50 3.55
CA TYR A 1 -1.38 0.42 4.69
C TYR A 1 -1.85 1.26 5.86
N LEU A 2 -1.47 0.84 7.06
CA LEU A 2 -1.62 1.63 8.29
C LEU A 2 -0.23 1.89 8.87
N PHE A 3 0.09 3.16 9.15
CA PHE A 3 1.27 3.60 9.88
C PHE A 3 0.88 4.05 11.27
N ASN A 4 1.45 3.43 12.30
CA ASN A 4 1.12 3.67 13.70
C ASN A 4 2.13 4.58 14.44
N GLY A 5 2.95 5.32 13.69
CA GLY A 5 4.05 6.13 14.22
C GLY A 5 5.40 5.42 14.28
N GLU A 6 5.44 4.09 14.17
CA GLU A 6 6.65 3.28 14.21
C GLU A 6 6.80 2.38 12.98
N SER A 7 5.73 1.72 12.59
CA SER A 7 5.75 0.72 11.50
C SER A 7 4.60 0.91 10.52
N LEU A 8 4.87 0.57 9.26
CA LEU A 8 3.93 0.59 8.15
C LEU A 8 3.46 -0.84 7.85
N LYS A 9 2.21 -1.13 8.15
CA LYS A 9 1.60 -2.45 7.99
C LYS A 9 0.65 -2.49 6.80
N LEU A 10 0.83 -3.47 5.92
CA LEU A 10 -0.14 -3.75 4.85
C LEU A 10 -1.45 -4.27 5.47
N ILE A 11 -2.56 -3.61 5.16
CA ILE A 11 -3.90 -3.96 5.67
C ILE A 11 -4.70 -4.73 4.64
N THR A 12 -4.70 -4.29 3.40
CA THR A 12 -5.42 -4.94 2.31
C THR A 12 -4.60 -6.10 1.73
N ARG A 13 -5.28 -7.01 1.07
CA ARG A 13 -4.67 -8.10 0.32
C ARG A 13 -4.90 -7.86 -1.16
N ASP A 14 -3.85 -7.97 -1.96
CA ASP A 14 -3.95 -7.84 -3.39
C ASP A 14 -4.77 -8.96 -4.00
N HIS A 15 -5.63 -8.63 -4.94
CA HIS A 15 -6.38 -9.59 -5.75
C HIS A 15 -5.58 -9.91 -7.02
N SER A 16 -4.35 -10.38 -6.86
CA SER A 16 -3.44 -10.77 -7.93
C SER A 16 -3.27 -12.29 -8.01
N PHE A 17 -2.88 -12.76 -9.19
CA PHE A 17 -2.61 -14.18 -9.41
C PHE A 17 -1.49 -14.70 -8.49
N VAL A 18 -0.41 -13.94 -8.36
CA VAL A 18 0.72 -14.34 -7.52
C VAL A 18 0.37 -14.37 -6.03
N GLU A 19 -0.49 -13.48 -5.56
CA GLU A 19 -0.96 -13.52 -4.17
C GLU A 19 -1.75 -14.79 -3.89
N GLU A 20 -2.54 -15.25 -4.84
CA GLU A 20 -3.25 -16.53 -4.72
C GLU A 20 -2.28 -17.72 -4.68
N LEU A 21 -1.20 -17.69 -5.49
CA LEU A 21 -0.16 -18.71 -5.46
C LEU A 21 0.60 -18.74 -4.12
N VAL A 22 0.91 -17.58 -3.55
CA VAL A 22 1.53 -17.48 -2.22
C VAL A 22 0.61 -18.07 -1.16
N ARG A 23 -0.66 -17.69 -1.17
CA ARG A 23 -1.66 -18.15 -0.21
C ARG A 23 -1.88 -19.67 -0.25
N SER A 24 -1.86 -20.24 -1.43
CA SER A 24 -1.98 -21.70 -1.62
C SER A 24 -0.68 -22.46 -1.36
N GLY A 25 0.41 -21.77 -1.04
CA GLY A 25 1.71 -22.36 -0.75
C GLY A 25 2.48 -22.85 -1.98
N VAL A 26 2.05 -22.47 -3.18
CA VAL A 26 2.71 -22.88 -4.44
C VAL A 26 4.02 -22.14 -4.65
N ILE A 27 4.08 -20.86 -4.26
CA ILE A 27 5.30 -20.04 -4.31
C ILE A 27 5.51 -19.29 -3.00
N THR A 28 6.75 -18.86 -2.75
CA THR A 28 7.07 -17.99 -1.61
C THR A 28 6.76 -16.53 -1.92
N ARG A 29 6.79 -15.66 -0.89
CA ARG A 29 6.62 -14.21 -1.05
C ARG A 29 7.71 -13.63 -1.95
N GLU A 30 8.96 -14.04 -1.77
CA GLU A 30 10.10 -13.60 -2.55
C GLU A 30 9.97 -14.02 -4.03
N GLN A 31 9.46 -15.23 -4.28
CA GLN A 31 9.21 -15.71 -5.64
C GLN A 31 8.09 -14.90 -6.34
N ALA A 32 7.11 -14.43 -5.59
CA ALA A 32 6.03 -13.61 -6.13
C ALA A 32 6.53 -12.25 -6.67
N GLU A 33 7.52 -11.64 -6.00
CA GLU A 33 8.07 -10.33 -6.38
C GLU A 33 8.69 -10.32 -7.78
N THR A 34 9.26 -11.43 -8.20
CA THR A 34 9.92 -11.58 -9.51
C THR A 34 9.13 -12.43 -10.49
N HIS A 35 7.93 -12.86 -10.13
CA HIS A 35 7.13 -13.77 -10.94
C HIS A 35 6.72 -13.10 -12.27
N PRO A 36 6.82 -13.80 -13.43
CA PRO A 36 6.45 -13.25 -14.74
C PRO A 36 5.00 -12.75 -14.82
N GLN A 37 4.11 -13.35 -14.05
CA GLN A 37 2.68 -13.05 -14.02
C GLN A 37 2.25 -12.20 -12.82
N ARG A 38 3.19 -11.49 -12.16
CA ARG A 38 2.88 -10.70 -10.96
C ARG A 38 1.88 -9.56 -11.18
N ASN A 39 1.71 -9.12 -12.43
CA ASN A 39 0.79 -8.04 -12.79
C ASN A 39 -0.61 -8.52 -13.19
N ILE A 40 -0.88 -9.83 -13.15
CA ILE A 40 -2.20 -10.36 -13.47
C ILE A 40 -3.15 -10.13 -12.29
N LEU A 41 -4.23 -9.39 -12.55
CA LEU A 41 -5.29 -9.13 -11.58
C LEU A 41 -6.38 -10.19 -11.68
N MET A 42 -6.84 -10.68 -10.52
CA MET A 42 -7.93 -11.65 -10.41
C MET A 42 -9.30 -10.99 -10.27
N ARG A 43 -9.34 -9.71 -9.89
CA ARG A 43 -10.55 -8.92 -9.74
C ARG A 43 -10.33 -7.52 -10.30
N ALA A 44 -11.26 -7.07 -11.15
CA ALA A 44 -11.27 -5.73 -11.70
C ALA A 44 -12.72 -5.33 -12.03
N VAL A 45 -13.02 -4.05 -11.90
CA VAL A 45 -14.33 -3.51 -12.27
C VAL A 45 -14.54 -3.67 -13.77
N GLY A 46 -15.69 -4.22 -14.17
CA GLY A 46 -16.08 -4.37 -15.58
C GLY A 46 -15.64 -5.68 -16.24
N THR A 47 -14.87 -6.54 -15.59
CA THR A 47 -14.46 -7.86 -16.13
C THR A 47 -15.55 -8.92 -15.95
N SER A 48 -16.50 -8.70 -15.05
CA SER A 48 -17.63 -9.57 -14.75
C SER A 48 -18.85 -8.73 -14.33
N PRO A 49 -20.08 -9.21 -14.53
CA PRO A 49 -21.28 -8.53 -14.04
C PRO A 49 -21.28 -8.31 -12.51
N PHE A 50 -20.58 -9.16 -11.77
CA PHE A 50 -20.47 -9.09 -10.32
C PHE A 50 -19.01 -9.20 -9.89
N ILE A 51 -18.63 -8.35 -8.94
CA ILE A 51 -17.32 -8.38 -8.30
C ILE A 51 -17.51 -8.46 -6.80
N LYS A 52 -16.76 -9.35 -6.15
CA LYS A 52 -16.75 -9.45 -4.70
C LYS A 52 -15.70 -8.49 -4.14
N ALA A 53 -16.14 -7.52 -3.32
CA ALA A 53 -15.25 -6.66 -2.56
C ALA A 53 -14.85 -7.35 -1.25
N ASP A 54 -13.59 -7.19 -0.84
CA ASP A 54 -13.18 -7.49 0.52
C ASP A 54 -13.49 -6.28 1.40
N THR A 55 -14.02 -6.54 2.59
CA THR A 55 -14.32 -5.52 3.58
C THR A 55 -13.72 -5.92 4.93
N GLY A 56 -13.41 -4.94 5.76
CA GLY A 56 -12.86 -5.20 7.08
C GLY A 56 -12.90 -3.96 7.95
N ILE A 57 -12.52 -4.16 9.20
CA ILE A 57 -12.38 -3.09 10.19
C ILE A 57 -10.95 -3.12 10.70
N VAL A 58 -10.34 -1.95 10.80
CA VAL A 58 -9.01 -1.77 11.38
C VAL A 58 -9.10 -0.74 12.50
N GLU A 59 -8.39 -1.00 13.59
CA GLU A 59 -8.24 -0.02 14.67
C GLU A 59 -7.37 1.13 14.17
N TRP A 60 -7.88 2.35 14.27
CA TRP A 60 -7.26 3.58 13.79
C TRP A 60 -7.17 4.60 14.92
N LYS A 61 -6.01 4.73 15.53
CA LYS A 61 -5.75 5.56 16.70
C LYS A 61 -5.38 6.99 16.31
N ASP A 62 -5.46 7.88 17.28
CA ASP A 62 -5.01 9.27 17.12
C ASP A 62 -3.53 9.31 16.70
N GLY A 63 -3.26 10.06 15.65
CA GLY A 63 -1.92 10.16 15.07
C GLY A 63 -1.59 9.13 13.99
N ASP A 64 -2.34 8.03 13.91
CA ASP A 64 -2.14 7.02 12.86
C ASP A 64 -2.41 7.60 11.46
N ILE A 65 -1.71 7.04 10.47
CA ILE A 65 -1.88 7.43 9.07
C ILE A 65 -2.30 6.21 8.25
N ILE A 66 -3.41 6.34 7.52
CA ILE A 66 -3.76 5.40 6.45
C ILE A 66 -3.10 5.88 5.16
N MET A 67 -2.40 4.98 4.49
CA MET A 67 -1.81 5.21 3.17
C MET A 67 -2.51 4.32 2.14
N LEU A 68 -3.08 4.96 1.13
CA LEU A 68 -3.56 4.28 -0.08
C LEU A 68 -2.58 4.59 -1.20
N CYS A 69 -2.18 3.59 -1.95
CA CYS A 69 -1.26 3.79 -3.07
C CYS A 69 -1.55 2.86 -4.23
N SER A 70 -1.10 3.28 -5.42
CA SER A 70 -1.07 2.42 -6.60
C SER A 70 0.10 1.43 -6.53
N ASP A 71 0.10 0.44 -7.42
CA ASP A 71 1.18 -0.54 -7.56
C ASP A 71 2.52 0.08 -7.97
N GLY A 72 2.51 1.24 -8.62
CA GLY A 72 3.72 2.00 -8.93
C GLY A 72 4.51 2.43 -7.68
N LEU A 73 3.83 2.73 -6.58
CA LEU A 73 4.49 2.93 -5.28
C LEU A 73 4.80 1.59 -4.60
N HIS A 74 3.78 0.75 -4.45
CA HIS A 74 3.89 -0.53 -3.73
C HIS A 74 5.00 -1.43 -4.27
N GLY A 75 5.12 -1.55 -5.59
CA GLY A 75 6.09 -2.42 -6.25
C GLY A 75 7.55 -1.96 -6.18
N SER A 76 7.78 -0.68 -5.87
CA SER A 76 9.12 -0.07 -5.79
C SER A 76 9.47 0.44 -4.38
N MET A 77 8.52 0.37 -3.44
CA MET A 77 8.65 0.98 -2.13
C MET A 77 9.59 0.21 -1.21
N ASN A 78 10.57 0.93 -0.67
CA ASN A 78 11.31 0.47 0.49
C ASN A 78 10.51 0.82 1.76
N ILE A 79 10.02 -0.19 2.48
CA ILE A 79 9.17 -0.01 3.67
C ILE A 79 9.86 0.85 4.73
N ARG A 80 11.15 0.64 5.02
CA ARG A 80 11.88 1.42 6.02
C ARG A 80 11.98 2.89 5.63
N LEU A 81 12.25 3.18 4.36
CA LEU A 81 12.30 4.55 3.87
C LEU A 81 10.91 5.22 3.96
N ALA A 82 9.84 4.48 3.66
CA ALA A 82 8.49 4.98 3.81
C ALA A 82 8.16 5.28 5.29
N GLU A 83 8.55 4.41 6.21
CA GLU A 83 8.40 4.64 7.66
C GLU A 83 9.18 5.88 8.12
N GLU A 84 10.41 6.07 7.67
CA GLU A 84 11.22 7.26 7.96
C GLU A 84 10.56 8.55 7.44
N ILE A 85 10.04 8.53 6.21
CA ILE A 85 9.32 9.67 5.63
C ILE A 85 8.09 10.01 6.46
N LEU A 86 7.25 9.01 6.76
CA LEU A 86 6.01 9.22 7.51
C LEU A 86 6.26 9.64 8.96
N SER A 87 7.38 9.21 9.57
CA SER A 87 7.77 9.61 10.93
C SER A 87 8.32 11.02 10.99
N SER A 88 9.11 11.43 9.98
CA SER A 88 9.84 12.71 9.99
C SER A 88 9.03 13.88 9.47
N GLU A 89 8.04 13.61 8.61
CA GLU A 89 7.24 14.67 7.97
C GLU A 89 5.94 14.96 8.73
N SER A 90 5.81 16.17 9.22
CA SER A 90 4.55 16.63 9.82
C SER A 90 3.51 17.05 8.79
N ASN A 91 3.95 17.47 7.60
CA ASN A 91 3.11 17.87 6.48
C ASN A 91 2.85 16.68 5.57
N LEU A 92 1.58 16.26 5.46
CA LEU A 92 1.19 15.10 4.66
C LEU A 92 1.45 15.30 3.16
N LEU A 93 1.33 16.52 2.65
CA LEU A 93 1.61 16.78 1.23
C LEU A 93 3.09 16.57 0.93
N THR A 94 3.98 17.11 1.77
CA THR A 94 5.42 16.87 1.66
C THR A 94 5.77 15.38 1.79
N ALA A 95 5.09 14.66 2.68
CA ALA A 95 5.26 13.21 2.79
C ALA A 95 4.85 12.48 1.50
N CYS A 96 3.72 12.86 0.89
CA CYS A 96 3.29 12.32 -0.42
C CYS A 96 4.34 12.56 -1.50
N ASP A 97 4.86 13.78 -1.62
CA ASP A 97 5.88 14.13 -2.61
C ASP A 97 7.14 13.30 -2.41
N ARG A 98 7.63 13.19 -1.18
CA ARG A 98 8.82 12.37 -0.85
C ARG A 98 8.62 10.88 -1.12
N LEU A 99 7.44 10.34 -0.85
CA LEU A 99 7.12 8.94 -1.17
C LEU A 99 7.11 8.70 -2.68
N THR A 100 6.53 9.63 -3.44
CA THR A 100 6.49 9.57 -4.90
C THR A 100 7.90 9.67 -5.48
N ASP A 101 8.71 10.63 -5.03
CA ASP A 101 10.10 10.79 -5.45
C ASP A 101 10.95 9.56 -5.13
N ALA A 102 10.75 8.97 -3.97
CA ALA A 102 11.45 7.73 -3.57
C ALA A 102 11.11 6.55 -4.50
N ALA A 103 9.83 6.41 -4.90
CA ALA A 103 9.41 5.38 -5.84
C ALA A 103 10.04 5.58 -7.23
N LEU A 104 10.07 6.82 -7.72
CA LEU A 104 10.70 7.17 -9.00
C LEU A 104 12.21 6.93 -8.95
N ALA A 105 12.87 7.33 -7.86
CA ALA A 105 14.31 7.10 -7.66
C ALA A 105 14.65 5.60 -7.56
N ALA A 106 13.74 4.78 -7.06
CA ALA A 106 13.87 3.32 -7.02
C ALA A 106 13.61 2.64 -8.38
N GLY A 107 13.29 3.42 -9.42
CA GLY A 107 13.10 2.93 -10.78
C GLY A 107 11.68 2.44 -11.08
N SER A 108 10.66 2.97 -10.37
CA SER A 108 9.26 2.71 -10.75
C SER A 108 9.02 3.09 -12.20
N SER A 109 8.53 2.14 -12.99
CA SER A 109 8.20 2.31 -14.41
C SER A 109 6.71 2.57 -14.63
N ASP A 110 5.92 2.63 -13.58
CA ASP A 110 4.47 2.82 -13.63
C ASP A 110 4.08 4.19 -13.04
N ASN A 111 2.81 4.55 -13.23
CA ASN A 111 2.24 5.72 -12.58
C ASN A 111 2.22 5.52 -11.06
N VAL A 112 2.66 6.53 -10.34
CA VAL A 112 2.71 6.51 -8.88
C VAL A 112 1.66 7.45 -8.31
N THR A 113 0.75 6.90 -7.51
CA THR A 113 -0.27 7.66 -6.80
C THR A 113 -0.25 7.28 -5.33
N VAL A 114 -0.30 8.27 -4.45
CA VAL A 114 -0.41 8.08 -3.01
C VAL A 114 -1.40 9.05 -2.40
N VAL A 115 -2.18 8.55 -1.44
CA VAL A 115 -3.08 9.35 -0.60
C VAL A 115 -2.79 9.02 0.85
N LEU A 116 -2.57 10.04 1.66
CA LEU A 116 -2.35 9.92 3.10
C LEU A 116 -3.52 10.55 3.86
N VAL A 117 -4.06 9.80 4.80
CA VAL A 117 -5.12 10.28 5.70
C VAL A 117 -4.65 10.07 7.14
N LYS A 118 -4.49 11.15 7.89
CA LYS A 118 -4.09 11.12 9.30
C LYS A 118 -5.31 11.23 10.21
N ASN A 119 -5.38 10.39 11.22
CA ASN A 119 -6.31 10.60 12.31
C ASN A 119 -5.82 11.77 13.18
N ALA A 120 -6.51 12.88 13.10
CA ALA A 120 -6.13 14.09 13.85
C ALA A 120 -6.57 14.07 15.33
N GLY A 121 -7.15 12.95 15.77
CA GLY A 121 -7.80 12.87 17.07
C GLY A 121 -9.19 13.52 17.05
N GLY A 122 -10.07 13.06 17.91
CA GLY A 122 -11.34 13.75 18.13
C GLY A 122 -11.09 15.14 18.68
N ILE A 123 -11.72 16.16 18.09
CA ILE A 123 -11.90 17.41 18.80
C ILE A 123 -12.76 17.03 19.99
N GLY A 124 -12.17 17.03 21.17
CA GLY A 124 -12.88 16.71 22.40
C GLY A 124 -14.15 17.56 22.48
N ALA A 125 -15.26 16.87 22.52
CA ALA A 125 -16.54 17.55 22.79
C ALA A 125 -16.53 18.15 24.19
#